data_a828f667542ddd6d2e409875b134f096
#
_entry.id   a828f667542ddd6d2e409875b134f096
#
_cell.length_a   1.000
_cell.length_b   1.000
_cell.length_c   1.000
_cell.angle_alpha   90.00
_cell.angle_beta   90.00
_cell.angle_gamma   90.00
#
_symmetry.space_group_name_H-M   'P 1'
#
loop_
_entity.id
_entity.type
_entity.pdbx_description
1 polymer ?
#
loop_
_entity_poly.entity_id
_entity_poly.type
_entity_poly.pdbx_seq_one_letter_code
_entity_poly.pdbx_strand_id
1 'polypeptide(L)'
;MRIFLAGASGAIGRRLVPLLVAGGHRVIGTTRSPGKTDQLRSLGAEPVILDALDGPAVTRAVVSARPDVVVHELTAIPTIRSFRKLDAEFALTNRLRTEGTRYLLDAAGKAGARRLIAQSYTGWPNIREGGRVKTEEDPLDPTPPKSMTRTLAAIRELESTVVASRGALTAIVLRYGSFYGPGTSIGTDGGVLELVRQRKLPIVGNGAGVWSFVHIDDAARATALAIGSGDSGVYNIVDDEPAEVSVWLPALAEAAGARPPRRLPAWLGRLATGEAGLSVMTMVRGSSNSKAKRVLNWQPMYPSWRDGFRDMLAGDRGEPAGSPEPAAPERASRSEKILTRHGSGRPG
;
A
#
# COMPACT_ATOMS: atom_id res chain seq x y z
N MET A 1 -4.60 13.42 -18.48
CA MET A 1 -4.94 12.04 -18.88
C MET A 1 -6.33 11.68 -18.38
N ARG A 2 -6.97 10.69 -19.01
CA ARG A 2 -8.22 10.08 -18.53
C ARG A 2 -7.87 8.82 -17.73
N ILE A 3 -8.33 8.74 -16.51
CA ILE A 3 -7.99 7.65 -15.58
C ILE A 3 -9.27 6.94 -15.18
N PHE A 4 -9.32 5.63 -15.41
CA PHE A 4 -10.38 4.78 -14.89
C PHE A 4 -9.92 4.16 -13.58
N LEU A 5 -10.50 4.60 -12.46
CA LEU A 5 -10.13 4.16 -11.13
C LEU A 5 -11.18 3.19 -10.58
N ALA A 6 -10.88 1.91 -10.66
CA ALA A 6 -11.69 0.87 -10.05
C ALA A 6 -11.39 0.81 -8.54
N GLY A 7 -12.42 1.06 -7.70
CA GLY A 7 -12.26 1.15 -6.24
C GLY A 7 -12.10 2.58 -5.71
N ALA A 8 -12.54 3.60 -6.45
CA ALA A 8 -12.42 5.01 -6.08
C ALA A 8 -13.02 5.37 -4.71
N SER A 9 -14.05 4.67 -4.25
CA SER A 9 -14.66 4.89 -2.94
C SER A 9 -13.97 4.15 -1.78
N GLY A 10 -12.88 3.42 -2.04
CA GLY A 10 -12.06 2.72 -1.04
C GLY A 10 -11.13 3.63 -0.26
N ALA A 11 -10.36 3.06 0.67
CA ALA A 11 -9.43 3.82 1.52
C ALA A 11 -8.38 4.59 0.71
N ILE A 12 -7.70 3.92 -0.23
CA ILE A 12 -6.75 4.55 -1.14
C ILE A 12 -7.48 5.47 -2.12
N GLY A 13 -8.56 5.00 -2.76
CA GLY A 13 -9.25 5.73 -3.81
C GLY A 13 -9.71 7.13 -3.39
N ARG A 14 -10.22 7.26 -2.16
CA ARG A 14 -10.64 8.57 -1.61
C ARG A 14 -9.47 9.56 -1.42
N ARG A 15 -8.25 9.07 -1.26
CA ARG A 15 -7.02 9.88 -1.18
C ARG A 15 -6.46 10.15 -2.55
N LEU A 16 -6.55 9.17 -3.43
CA LEU A 16 -5.99 9.22 -4.78
C LEU A 16 -6.78 10.17 -5.68
N VAL A 17 -8.12 10.16 -5.63
CA VAL A 17 -8.96 11.01 -6.51
C VAL A 17 -8.58 12.49 -6.43
N PRO A 18 -8.49 13.14 -5.25
CA PRO A 18 -8.11 14.55 -5.18
C PRO A 18 -6.70 14.82 -5.73
N LEU A 19 -5.73 13.91 -5.49
CA LEU A 19 -4.37 14.05 -6.02
C LEU A 19 -4.37 14.03 -7.55
N LEU A 20 -5.15 13.15 -8.17
CA LEU A 20 -5.24 13.03 -9.62
C LEU A 20 -5.94 14.23 -10.23
N VAL A 21 -7.02 14.70 -9.63
CA VAL A 21 -7.75 15.89 -10.07
C VAL A 21 -6.88 17.13 -9.98
N ALA A 22 -6.17 17.32 -8.86
CA ALA A 22 -5.21 18.41 -8.68
C ALA A 22 -4.05 18.35 -9.72
N GLY A 23 -3.67 17.14 -10.14
CA GLY A 23 -2.72 16.90 -11.24
C GLY A 23 -3.29 17.13 -12.65
N GLY A 24 -4.51 17.66 -12.77
CA GLY A 24 -5.15 17.95 -14.05
C GLY A 24 -5.66 16.71 -14.80
N HIS A 25 -5.89 15.59 -14.11
CA HIS A 25 -6.43 14.38 -14.71
C HIS A 25 -7.97 14.33 -14.60
N ARG A 26 -8.62 13.77 -15.61
CA ARG A 26 -10.03 13.41 -15.56
C ARG A 26 -10.17 12.01 -14.97
N VAL A 27 -10.84 11.89 -13.83
CA VAL A 27 -10.98 10.64 -13.09
C VAL A 27 -12.40 10.08 -13.23
N ILE A 28 -12.53 8.90 -13.83
CA ILE A 28 -13.75 8.10 -13.83
C ILE A 28 -13.63 7.10 -12.69
N GLY A 29 -14.34 7.33 -11.59
CA GLY A 29 -14.22 6.57 -10.36
C GLY A 29 -15.35 5.57 -10.15
N THR A 30 -15.04 4.30 -9.88
CA THR A 30 -16.09 3.30 -9.67
C THR A 30 -16.44 3.09 -8.20
N THR A 31 -17.71 2.77 -7.96
CA THR A 31 -18.22 2.30 -6.69
C THR A 31 -19.35 1.28 -6.93
N ARG A 32 -19.52 0.30 -6.03
CA ARG A 32 -20.69 -0.58 -6.02
C ARG A 32 -21.89 0.06 -5.32
N SER A 33 -21.65 1.09 -4.52
CA SER A 33 -22.67 1.70 -3.64
C SER A 33 -23.21 2.98 -4.27
N PRO A 34 -24.50 3.02 -4.68
CA PRO A 34 -25.10 4.25 -5.21
C PRO A 34 -24.97 5.44 -4.26
N GLY A 35 -25.10 5.21 -2.94
CA GLY A 35 -24.98 6.26 -1.92
C GLY A 35 -23.57 6.88 -1.77
N LYS A 36 -22.56 6.37 -2.50
CA LYS A 36 -21.20 6.95 -2.51
C LYS A 36 -20.90 7.80 -3.75
N THR A 37 -21.85 7.94 -4.66
CA THR A 37 -21.66 8.71 -5.90
C THR A 37 -21.43 10.20 -5.63
N ASP A 38 -22.17 10.79 -4.68
CA ASP A 38 -22.00 12.20 -4.34
C ASP A 38 -20.66 12.48 -3.65
N GLN A 39 -20.20 11.55 -2.82
CA GLN A 39 -18.84 11.60 -2.26
C GLN A 39 -17.78 11.59 -3.38
N LEU A 40 -17.93 10.76 -4.41
CA LEU A 40 -16.98 10.75 -5.51
C LEU A 40 -17.02 12.03 -6.33
N ARG A 41 -18.22 12.60 -6.56
CA ARG A 41 -18.37 13.92 -7.23
C ARG A 41 -17.72 15.04 -6.43
N SER A 42 -17.91 15.06 -5.10
CA SER A 42 -17.29 16.08 -4.24
C SER A 42 -15.76 16.01 -4.22
N LEU A 43 -15.18 14.83 -4.47
CA LEU A 43 -13.74 14.65 -4.64
C LEU A 43 -13.26 15.00 -6.06
N GLY A 44 -14.15 15.30 -7.00
CA GLY A 44 -13.83 15.67 -8.38
C GLY A 44 -13.83 14.53 -9.39
N ALA A 45 -14.29 13.32 -9.02
CA ALA A 45 -14.41 12.20 -9.95
C ALA A 45 -15.78 12.13 -10.61
N GLU A 46 -15.84 11.57 -11.82
CA GLU A 46 -17.06 11.14 -12.47
C GLU A 46 -17.45 9.75 -11.94
N PRO A 47 -18.53 9.58 -11.18
CA PRO A 47 -18.83 8.30 -10.57
C PRO A 47 -19.50 7.35 -11.56
N VAL A 48 -19.08 6.09 -11.52
CA VAL A 48 -19.69 4.97 -12.23
C VAL A 48 -20.08 3.89 -11.22
N ILE A 49 -21.34 3.52 -11.19
CA ILE A 49 -21.81 2.40 -10.38
C ILE A 49 -21.48 1.12 -11.14
N LEU A 50 -20.61 0.27 -10.55
CA LEU A 50 -20.06 -0.89 -11.22
C LEU A 50 -19.77 -2.01 -10.23
N ASP A 51 -20.25 -3.21 -10.50
CA ASP A 51 -19.73 -4.43 -9.92
C ASP A 51 -18.56 -4.93 -10.77
N ALA A 52 -17.36 -4.95 -10.20
CA ALA A 52 -16.17 -5.39 -10.90
C ALA A 52 -16.11 -6.91 -11.15
N LEU A 53 -17.09 -7.67 -10.66
CA LEU A 53 -17.28 -9.09 -10.96
C LEU A 53 -18.29 -9.33 -12.10
N ASP A 54 -18.91 -8.28 -12.64
CA ASP A 54 -19.67 -8.33 -13.90
C ASP A 54 -18.75 -7.94 -15.07
N GLY A 55 -18.09 -8.93 -15.69
CA GLY A 55 -17.15 -8.71 -16.78
C GLY A 55 -17.72 -7.91 -17.96
N PRO A 56 -18.93 -8.23 -18.49
CA PRO A 56 -19.59 -7.41 -19.50
C PRO A 56 -19.81 -5.95 -19.09
N ALA A 57 -20.22 -5.68 -17.84
CA ALA A 57 -20.39 -4.32 -17.35
C ALA A 57 -19.04 -3.59 -17.22
N VAL A 58 -17.99 -4.28 -16.74
CA VAL A 58 -16.62 -3.75 -16.70
C VAL A 58 -16.14 -3.35 -18.10
N THR A 59 -16.32 -4.22 -19.08
CA THR A 59 -15.92 -3.95 -20.47
C THR A 59 -16.65 -2.71 -21.01
N ARG A 60 -17.98 -2.65 -20.86
CA ARG A 60 -18.76 -1.48 -21.32
C ARG A 60 -18.30 -0.18 -20.66
N ALA A 61 -18.10 -0.20 -19.33
CA ALA A 61 -17.69 0.98 -18.57
C ALA A 61 -16.31 1.48 -18.98
N VAL A 62 -15.31 0.60 -19.07
CA VAL A 62 -13.94 0.96 -19.43
C VAL A 62 -13.84 1.44 -20.88
N VAL A 63 -14.45 0.71 -21.83
CA VAL A 63 -14.46 1.10 -23.24
C VAL A 63 -15.16 2.45 -23.47
N SER A 64 -16.30 2.68 -22.81
CA SER A 64 -17.01 3.98 -22.86
C SER A 64 -16.16 5.11 -22.27
N ALA A 65 -15.42 4.85 -21.19
CA ALA A 65 -14.54 5.82 -20.56
C ALA A 65 -13.33 6.20 -21.43
N ARG A 66 -12.88 5.29 -22.32
CA ARG A 66 -11.67 5.46 -23.16
C ARG A 66 -10.47 5.99 -22.35
N PRO A 67 -10.03 5.28 -21.29
CA PRO A 67 -8.98 5.76 -20.40
C PRO A 67 -7.60 5.64 -21.05
N ASP A 68 -6.70 6.55 -20.69
CA ASP A 68 -5.26 6.39 -20.91
C ASP A 68 -4.65 5.39 -19.94
N VAL A 69 -5.18 5.37 -18.69
CA VAL A 69 -4.69 4.56 -17.58
C VAL A 69 -5.86 3.91 -16.85
N VAL A 70 -5.72 2.62 -16.53
CA VAL A 70 -6.62 1.89 -15.63
C VAL A 70 -5.92 1.63 -14.31
N VAL A 71 -6.57 1.99 -13.19
CA VAL A 71 -6.07 1.75 -11.84
C VAL A 71 -7.01 0.80 -11.12
N HIS A 72 -6.47 -0.29 -10.62
CA HIS A 72 -7.20 -1.34 -9.91
C HIS A 72 -6.88 -1.28 -8.40
N GLU A 73 -7.74 -0.62 -7.64
CA GLU A 73 -7.68 -0.52 -6.17
C GLU A 73 -8.85 -1.28 -5.51
N LEU A 74 -9.35 -2.32 -6.17
CA LEU A 74 -10.48 -3.08 -5.66
C LEU A 74 -10.08 -4.06 -4.58
N THR A 75 -10.66 -3.89 -3.41
CA THR A 75 -10.67 -4.88 -2.34
C THR A 75 -12.03 -4.89 -1.63
N ALA A 76 -12.29 -5.96 -0.91
CA ALA A 76 -13.38 -6.07 0.03
C ALA A 76 -12.82 -6.70 1.31
N ILE A 77 -11.84 -6.01 1.92
CA ILE A 77 -11.16 -6.48 3.12
C ILE A 77 -12.13 -6.37 4.30
N PRO A 78 -12.51 -7.50 4.91
CA PRO A 78 -13.40 -7.50 6.06
C PRO A 78 -12.63 -7.11 7.33
N THR A 79 -13.37 -6.82 8.40
CA THR A 79 -12.78 -6.92 9.74
C THR A 79 -12.43 -8.38 10.00
N ILE A 80 -11.14 -8.69 10.12
CA ILE A 80 -10.66 -10.06 10.34
C ILE A 80 -11.14 -10.52 11.71
N ARG A 81 -12.02 -11.52 11.73
CA ARG A 81 -12.57 -12.12 12.95
C ARG A 81 -11.79 -13.36 13.38
N SER A 82 -11.18 -14.06 12.41
CA SER A 82 -10.46 -15.29 12.71
C SER A 82 -9.37 -15.58 11.68
N PHE A 83 -8.14 -15.64 12.11
CA PHE A 83 -7.02 -16.09 11.26
C PHE A 83 -7.18 -17.56 10.81
N ARG A 84 -7.97 -18.38 11.53
CA ARG A 84 -8.26 -19.77 11.13
C ARG A 84 -9.16 -19.86 9.89
N LYS A 85 -9.93 -18.80 9.59
CA LYS A 85 -10.88 -18.73 8.47
C LYS A 85 -10.50 -17.63 7.47
N LEU A 86 -9.24 -17.23 7.43
CA LEU A 86 -8.79 -16.08 6.65
C LEU A 86 -9.15 -16.20 5.17
N ASP A 87 -8.95 -17.36 4.54
CA ASP A 87 -9.33 -17.59 3.15
C ASP A 87 -10.84 -17.43 2.89
N ALA A 88 -11.68 -17.80 3.85
CA ALA A 88 -13.12 -17.60 3.74
C ALA A 88 -13.51 -16.14 3.91
N GLU A 89 -12.87 -15.43 4.85
CA GLU A 89 -13.09 -14.00 5.06
C GLU A 89 -12.62 -13.16 3.85
N PHE A 90 -11.57 -13.59 3.17
CA PHE A 90 -11.03 -12.91 1.97
C PHE A 90 -11.64 -13.40 0.65
N ALA A 91 -12.65 -14.28 0.67
CA ALA A 91 -13.17 -14.90 -0.54
C ALA A 91 -13.58 -13.88 -1.61
N LEU A 92 -14.28 -12.80 -1.25
CA LEU A 92 -14.67 -11.74 -2.18
C LEU A 92 -13.44 -10.95 -2.68
N THR A 93 -12.50 -10.61 -1.80
CA THR A 93 -11.25 -9.95 -2.19
C THR A 93 -10.45 -10.83 -3.16
N ASN A 94 -10.41 -12.14 -2.93
CA ASN A 94 -9.71 -13.08 -3.81
C ASN A 94 -10.33 -13.13 -5.20
N ARG A 95 -11.68 -13.12 -5.31
CA ARG A 95 -12.37 -13.00 -6.60
C ARG A 95 -12.07 -11.67 -7.31
N LEU A 96 -12.01 -10.57 -6.58
CA LEU A 96 -11.63 -9.27 -7.15
C LEU A 96 -10.18 -9.28 -7.67
N ARG A 97 -9.27 -9.97 -6.96
CA ARG A 97 -7.88 -10.14 -7.39
C ARG A 97 -7.74 -11.00 -8.65
N THR A 98 -8.55 -12.04 -8.79
CA THR A 98 -8.47 -12.96 -9.92
C THR A 98 -9.40 -12.52 -11.07
N GLU A 99 -10.72 -12.68 -10.91
CA GLU A 99 -11.72 -12.37 -11.92
C GLU A 99 -11.73 -10.87 -12.27
N GLY A 100 -11.76 -9.99 -11.24
CA GLY A 100 -11.77 -8.54 -11.43
C GLY A 100 -10.54 -8.03 -12.18
N THR A 101 -9.35 -8.55 -11.85
CA THR A 101 -8.10 -8.21 -12.56
C THR A 101 -8.18 -8.60 -14.04
N ARG A 102 -8.63 -9.82 -14.36
CA ARG A 102 -8.78 -10.28 -15.74
C ARG A 102 -9.75 -9.41 -16.53
N TYR A 103 -10.92 -9.09 -15.95
CA TYR A 103 -11.90 -8.24 -16.60
C TYR A 103 -11.38 -6.81 -16.86
N LEU A 104 -10.69 -6.22 -15.88
CA LEU A 104 -10.11 -4.87 -16.03
C LEU A 104 -8.99 -4.86 -17.08
N LEU A 105 -8.14 -5.87 -17.10
CA LEU A 105 -7.04 -5.99 -18.04
C LEU A 105 -7.54 -6.18 -19.49
N ASP A 106 -8.51 -7.08 -19.70
CA ASP A 106 -9.14 -7.28 -21.00
C ASP A 106 -9.84 -6.00 -21.49
N ALA A 107 -10.58 -5.35 -20.60
CA ALA A 107 -11.27 -4.10 -20.92
C ALA A 107 -10.29 -2.95 -21.21
N ALA A 108 -9.16 -2.87 -20.49
CA ALA A 108 -8.10 -1.89 -20.74
C ALA A 108 -7.48 -2.07 -22.13
N GLY A 109 -7.19 -3.33 -22.53
CA GLY A 109 -6.71 -3.64 -23.86
C GLY A 109 -7.72 -3.25 -24.96
N LYS A 110 -9.00 -3.58 -24.80
CA LYS A 110 -10.07 -3.20 -25.75
C LYS A 110 -10.28 -1.70 -25.85
N ALA A 111 -10.03 -0.95 -24.76
CA ALA A 111 -10.14 0.50 -24.74
C ALA A 111 -8.89 1.23 -25.26
N GLY A 112 -7.80 0.51 -25.54
CA GLY A 112 -6.53 1.08 -25.97
C GLY A 112 -5.78 1.81 -24.84
N ALA A 113 -6.00 1.44 -23.58
CA ALA A 113 -5.28 2.00 -22.46
C ALA A 113 -3.78 1.66 -22.56
N ARG A 114 -2.93 2.62 -22.21
CA ARG A 114 -1.47 2.46 -22.30
C ARG A 114 -0.83 1.93 -21.02
N ARG A 115 -1.55 1.99 -19.90
CA ARG A 115 -1.02 1.59 -18.60
C ARG A 115 -2.12 0.97 -17.73
N LEU A 116 -1.74 -0.03 -16.96
CA LEU A 116 -2.55 -0.59 -15.89
C LEU A 116 -1.72 -0.67 -14.61
N ILE A 117 -2.29 -0.19 -13.51
CA ILE A 117 -1.70 -0.25 -12.16
C ILE A 117 -2.64 -1.07 -11.30
N ALA A 118 -2.12 -2.09 -10.62
CA ALA A 118 -2.91 -2.95 -9.74
C ALA A 118 -2.31 -2.99 -8.34
N GLN A 119 -3.17 -2.86 -7.32
CA GLN A 119 -2.75 -3.07 -5.94
C GLN A 119 -2.52 -4.53 -5.63
N SER A 120 -1.48 -4.81 -4.86
CA SER A 120 -1.19 -6.08 -4.22
C SER A 120 -0.79 -5.83 -2.77
N TYR A 121 -0.25 -6.83 -2.10
CA TYR A 121 0.12 -6.75 -0.69
C TYR A 121 1.48 -7.41 -0.45
N THR A 122 2.31 -6.79 0.40
CA THR A 122 3.58 -7.35 0.86
C THR A 122 3.57 -7.57 2.38
N GLY A 123 4.52 -8.36 2.87
CA GLY A 123 4.65 -8.77 4.26
C GLY A 123 4.36 -10.24 4.43
N TRP A 124 3.19 -10.66 4.92
CA TRP A 124 2.89 -12.08 5.12
C TRP A 124 2.91 -12.95 3.84
N PRO A 125 2.72 -12.43 2.62
CA PRO A 125 2.94 -13.20 1.40
C PRO A 125 4.40 -13.53 1.09
N ASN A 126 5.34 -12.81 1.68
CA ASN A 126 6.77 -13.02 1.41
C ASN A 126 7.25 -14.37 1.93
N ILE A 127 8.22 -14.98 1.22
CA ILE A 127 8.91 -16.16 1.69
C ILE A 127 9.47 -15.95 3.10
N ARG A 128 9.27 -16.92 3.98
CA ARG A 128 9.64 -16.83 5.40
C ARG A 128 11.09 -17.17 5.71
N GLU A 129 11.80 -17.71 4.73
CA GLU A 129 13.22 -18.11 4.82
C GLU A 129 14.16 -16.96 4.45
N GLY A 130 15.44 -17.08 4.82
CA GLY A 130 16.48 -16.12 4.48
C GLY A 130 16.36 -14.79 5.22
N GLY A 131 16.77 -13.69 4.57
CA GLY A 131 16.82 -12.34 5.16
C GLY A 131 15.49 -11.85 5.72
N ARG A 132 15.57 -10.98 6.72
CA ARG A 132 14.38 -10.46 7.44
C ARG A 132 13.58 -9.44 6.65
N VAL A 133 14.21 -8.80 5.66
CA VAL A 133 13.62 -7.82 4.74
C VAL A 133 13.76 -8.36 3.33
N LYS A 134 12.66 -8.36 2.58
CA LYS A 134 12.53 -8.91 1.24
C LYS A 134 12.45 -7.82 0.19
N THR A 135 12.92 -8.13 -1.01
CA THR A 135 12.77 -7.30 -2.20
C THR A 135 11.67 -7.86 -3.11
N GLU A 136 11.43 -7.20 -4.21
CA GLU A 136 10.46 -7.66 -5.23
C GLU A 136 10.96 -8.90 -5.99
N GLU A 137 12.24 -9.21 -5.88
CA GLU A 137 12.89 -10.38 -6.52
C GLU A 137 12.75 -11.64 -5.67
N ASP A 138 12.51 -11.48 -4.36
CA ASP A 138 12.24 -12.61 -3.49
C ASP A 138 10.87 -13.23 -3.83
N PRO A 139 10.76 -14.56 -3.85
CA PRO A 139 9.50 -15.23 -4.15
C PRO A 139 8.46 -15.03 -3.04
N LEU A 140 7.19 -15.21 -3.40
CA LEU A 140 6.12 -15.36 -2.42
C LEU A 140 6.22 -16.74 -1.75
N ASP A 141 5.75 -16.86 -0.50
CA ASP A 141 5.85 -18.06 0.34
C ASP A 141 5.29 -19.30 -0.37
N PRO A 142 6.11 -20.33 -0.65
CA PRO A 142 5.64 -21.54 -1.31
C PRO A 142 4.76 -22.41 -0.40
N THR A 143 4.86 -22.25 0.91
CA THR A 143 4.21 -23.10 1.92
C THR A 143 3.47 -22.29 2.99
N PRO A 144 2.48 -21.45 2.59
CA PRO A 144 1.75 -20.63 3.55
C PRO A 144 0.92 -21.49 4.51
N PRO A 145 0.53 -20.96 5.67
CA PRO A 145 -0.46 -21.61 6.53
C PRO A 145 -1.73 -21.97 5.75
N LYS A 146 -2.34 -23.12 6.06
CA LYS A 146 -3.50 -23.66 5.32
C LYS A 146 -4.63 -22.65 5.11
N SER A 147 -4.92 -21.82 6.11
CA SER A 147 -5.99 -20.82 6.04
C SER A 147 -5.64 -19.56 5.23
N MET A 148 -4.43 -19.48 4.66
CA MET A 148 -3.93 -18.38 3.81
C MET A 148 -3.63 -18.84 2.37
N THR A 149 -3.77 -20.12 2.07
CA THR A 149 -3.36 -20.72 0.79
C THR A 149 -4.10 -20.11 -0.40
N ARG A 150 -5.43 -19.99 -0.29
CA ARG A 150 -6.27 -19.44 -1.38
C ARG A 150 -6.02 -17.95 -1.58
N THR A 151 -5.83 -17.23 -0.49
CA THR A 151 -5.57 -15.79 -0.51
C THR A 151 -4.21 -15.51 -1.15
N LEU A 152 -3.17 -16.30 -0.82
CA LEU A 152 -1.87 -16.18 -1.46
C LEU A 152 -1.91 -16.59 -2.94
N ALA A 153 -2.66 -17.63 -3.29
CA ALA A 153 -2.84 -18.03 -4.68
C ALA A 153 -3.48 -16.90 -5.51
N ALA A 154 -4.50 -16.21 -4.97
CA ALA A 154 -5.13 -15.08 -5.62
C ALA A 154 -4.18 -13.87 -5.78
N ILE A 155 -3.28 -13.62 -4.82
CA ILE A 155 -2.22 -12.61 -4.94
C ILE A 155 -1.27 -12.98 -6.08
N ARG A 156 -0.79 -14.23 -6.13
CA ARG A 156 0.09 -14.71 -7.20
C ARG A 156 -0.55 -14.60 -8.58
N GLU A 157 -1.83 -14.98 -8.68
CA GLU A 157 -2.58 -14.91 -9.95
C GLU A 157 -2.71 -13.45 -10.41
N LEU A 158 -3.09 -12.51 -9.52
CA LEU A 158 -3.14 -11.10 -9.85
C LEU A 158 -1.79 -10.62 -10.40
N GLU A 159 -0.71 -10.84 -9.65
CA GLU A 159 0.61 -10.34 -10.00
C GLU A 159 1.13 -10.95 -11.30
N SER A 160 1.01 -12.28 -11.46
CA SER A 160 1.43 -12.96 -12.68
C SER A 160 0.62 -12.52 -13.91
N THR A 161 -0.70 -12.34 -13.75
CA THR A 161 -1.58 -11.89 -14.84
C THR A 161 -1.22 -10.46 -15.28
N VAL A 162 -1.01 -9.56 -14.33
CA VAL A 162 -0.63 -8.17 -14.64
C VAL A 162 0.76 -8.12 -15.28
N VAL A 163 1.76 -8.79 -14.69
CA VAL A 163 3.13 -8.79 -15.22
C VAL A 163 3.22 -9.46 -16.61
N ALA A 164 2.42 -10.50 -16.86
CA ALA A 164 2.38 -11.17 -18.18
C ALA A 164 1.84 -10.25 -19.30
N SER A 165 1.06 -9.23 -18.96
CA SER A 165 0.51 -8.28 -19.95
C SER A 165 1.50 -7.21 -20.43
N ARG A 166 2.73 -7.19 -19.88
CA ARG A 166 3.81 -6.29 -20.32
C ARG A 166 4.07 -6.48 -21.82
N GLY A 167 4.28 -5.36 -22.50
CA GLY A 167 4.47 -5.31 -23.97
C GLY A 167 3.20 -4.88 -24.72
N ALA A 168 1.99 -5.26 -24.24
CA ALA A 168 0.73 -4.70 -24.73
C ALA A 168 0.42 -3.34 -24.09
N LEU A 169 0.77 -3.19 -22.80
CA LEU A 169 0.66 -1.97 -22.02
C LEU A 169 1.74 -1.94 -20.92
N THR A 170 1.98 -0.78 -20.31
CA THR A 170 2.80 -0.70 -19.10
C THR A 170 1.99 -1.25 -17.93
N ALA A 171 2.46 -2.36 -17.36
CA ALA A 171 1.76 -3.11 -16.31
C ALA A 171 2.52 -3.04 -14.98
N ILE A 172 1.94 -2.37 -13.99
CA ILE A 172 2.57 -2.11 -12.69
C ILE A 172 1.75 -2.78 -11.59
N VAL A 173 2.44 -3.47 -10.70
CA VAL A 173 1.88 -4.00 -9.45
C VAL A 173 2.49 -3.22 -8.29
N LEU A 174 1.65 -2.64 -7.44
CA LEU A 174 2.05 -1.99 -6.20
C LEU A 174 1.72 -2.89 -5.02
N ARG A 175 2.74 -3.49 -4.40
CA ARG A 175 2.62 -4.28 -3.17
C ARG A 175 2.66 -3.34 -1.98
N TYR A 176 1.52 -2.98 -1.44
CA TYR A 176 1.46 -2.13 -0.26
C TYR A 176 1.78 -2.91 1.02
N GLY A 177 2.44 -2.24 1.96
CA GLY A 177 2.58 -2.70 3.33
C GLY A 177 1.28 -2.60 4.13
N SER A 178 1.37 -2.83 5.43
CA SER A 178 0.24 -2.66 6.34
C SER A 178 -0.13 -1.19 6.45
N PHE A 179 -1.36 -0.85 6.06
CA PHE A 179 -1.81 0.53 6.09
C PHE A 179 -2.04 1.04 7.52
N TYR A 180 -1.59 2.26 7.76
CA TYR A 180 -2.01 3.06 8.90
C TYR A 180 -2.44 4.46 8.44
N GLY A 181 -3.08 5.20 9.34
CA GLY A 181 -3.65 6.52 9.03
C GLY A 181 -5.17 6.50 8.88
N PRO A 182 -5.78 7.65 8.57
CA PRO A 182 -7.23 7.81 8.61
C PRO A 182 -7.99 6.88 7.67
N GLY A 183 -8.98 6.16 8.21
CA GLY A 183 -9.83 5.23 7.45
C GLY A 183 -9.22 3.86 7.20
N THR A 184 -8.14 3.50 7.92
CA THR A 184 -7.50 2.18 7.90
C THR A 184 -7.77 1.42 9.20
N SER A 185 -7.36 0.13 9.25
CA SER A 185 -7.49 -0.67 10.48
C SER A 185 -6.59 -0.18 11.63
N ILE A 186 -5.49 0.51 11.31
CA ILE A 186 -4.60 1.20 12.26
C ILE A 186 -4.82 2.72 12.07
N GLY A 187 -6.07 3.15 12.12
CA GLY A 187 -6.49 4.54 12.17
C GLY A 187 -7.13 4.85 13.51
N THR A 188 -7.49 6.10 13.77
CA THR A 188 -8.13 6.54 15.02
C THR A 188 -9.39 5.76 15.35
N ASP A 189 -10.20 5.44 14.31
CA ASP A 189 -11.42 4.63 14.39
C ASP A 189 -11.17 3.18 13.95
N GLY A 190 -9.91 2.75 13.85
CA GLY A 190 -9.55 1.45 13.30
C GLY A 190 -9.69 0.30 14.29
N GLY A 191 -10.17 -0.84 13.78
CA GLY A 191 -10.41 -2.02 14.63
C GLY A 191 -9.15 -2.59 15.29
N VAL A 192 -7.97 -2.44 14.67
CA VAL A 192 -6.70 -2.87 15.28
C VAL A 192 -6.32 -1.95 16.43
N LEU A 193 -6.47 -0.64 16.27
CA LEU A 193 -6.19 0.31 17.32
C LEU A 193 -7.12 0.10 18.53
N GLU A 194 -8.38 -0.20 18.26
CA GLU A 194 -9.35 -0.52 19.34
C GLU A 194 -8.95 -1.79 20.10
N LEU A 195 -8.48 -2.84 19.41
CA LEU A 195 -7.95 -4.03 20.07
C LEU A 195 -6.72 -3.74 20.93
N VAL A 196 -5.87 -2.79 20.49
CA VAL A 196 -4.70 -2.33 21.25
C VAL A 196 -5.14 -1.58 22.51
N ARG A 197 -6.06 -0.61 22.38
CA ARG A 197 -6.64 0.14 23.50
C ARG A 197 -7.27 -0.79 24.55
N GLN A 198 -7.97 -1.81 24.08
CA GLN A 198 -8.58 -2.85 24.95
C GLN A 198 -7.58 -3.91 25.45
N ARG A 199 -6.31 -3.85 25.04
CA ARG A 199 -5.29 -4.85 25.38
C ARG A 199 -5.64 -6.26 24.93
N LYS A 200 -6.40 -6.38 23.83
CA LYS A 200 -6.85 -7.64 23.22
C LYS A 200 -5.95 -8.16 22.11
N LEU A 201 -4.96 -7.37 21.68
CA LEU A 201 -3.95 -7.78 20.71
C LEU A 201 -2.63 -8.11 21.45
N PRO A 202 -2.35 -9.39 21.77
CA PRO A 202 -1.14 -9.77 22.48
C PRO A 202 0.04 -9.96 21.52
N ILE A 203 1.26 -9.86 22.03
CA ILE A 203 2.45 -10.37 21.39
C ILE A 203 2.49 -11.89 21.60
N VAL A 204 2.49 -12.67 20.51
CA VAL A 204 2.55 -14.13 20.55
C VAL A 204 3.99 -14.59 20.36
N GLY A 205 4.44 -15.50 21.19
CA GLY A 205 5.82 -16.01 21.20
C GLY A 205 6.83 -14.90 21.47
N ASN A 206 7.89 -14.85 20.66
CA ASN A 206 8.90 -13.81 20.73
C ASN A 206 8.50 -12.51 19.99
N GLY A 207 7.45 -12.54 19.18
CA GLY A 207 7.05 -11.40 18.36
C GLY A 207 8.04 -11.00 17.27
N ALA A 208 8.82 -11.95 16.76
CA ALA A 208 9.91 -11.71 15.79
C ALA A 208 9.44 -11.53 14.35
N GLY A 209 8.12 -11.61 14.08
CA GLY A 209 7.56 -11.30 12.76
C GLY A 209 7.84 -9.84 12.40
N VAL A 210 8.44 -9.61 11.25
CA VAL A 210 8.80 -8.26 10.78
C VAL A 210 7.71 -7.73 9.86
N TRP A 211 7.08 -6.64 10.27
CA TRP A 211 6.05 -5.95 9.48
C TRP A 211 6.65 -4.74 8.78
N SER A 212 6.12 -4.43 7.62
CA SER A 212 6.35 -3.17 6.91
C SER A 212 5.05 -2.42 6.82
N PHE A 213 5.11 -1.13 7.07
CA PHE A 213 3.98 -0.23 7.09
C PHE A 213 4.03 0.75 5.93
N VAL A 214 2.91 1.40 5.66
CA VAL A 214 2.84 2.57 4.80
C VAL A 214 1.67 3.44 5.23
N HIS A 215 1.90 4.76 5.32
CA HIS A 215 0.80 5.69 5.54
C HIS A 215 -0.12 5.71 4.33
N ILE A 216 -1.44 5.80 4.56
CA ILE A 216 -2.43 5.72 3.47
C ILE A 216 -2.26 6.83 2.43
N ASP A 217 -1.82 8.02 2.83
CA ASP A 217 -1.55 9.13 1.91
C ASP A 217 -0.28 8.88 1.08
N ASP A 218 0.73 8.24 1.66
CA ASP A 218 1.95 7.84 0.93
C ASP A 218 1.67 6.74 -0.10
N ALA A 219 0.78 5.81 0.22
CA ALA A 219 0.29 4.81 -0.73
C ALA A 219 -0.44 5.46 -1.92
N ALA A 220 -1.32 6.42 -1.65
CA ALA A 220 -2.02 7.17 -2.69
C ALA A 220 -1.04 7.99 -3.57
N ARG A 221 -0.01 8.60 -2.98
CA ARG A 221 1.04 9.33 -3.71
C ARG A 221 1.88 8.40 -4.57
N ALA A 222 2.25 7.21 -4.07
CA ALA A 222 2.95 6.21 -4.86
C ALA A 222 2.14 5.79 -6.08
N THR A 223 0.83 5.58 -5.90
CA THR A 223 -0.09 5.26 -7.01
C THR A 223 -0.17 6.40 -8.02
N ALA A 224 -0.28 7.65 -7.55
CA ALA A 224 -0.32 8.81 -8.43
C ALA A 224 0.98 8.95 -9.25
N LEU A 225 2.15 8.73 -8.65
CA LEU A 225 3.43 8.73 -9.36
C LEU A 225 3.51 7.60 -10.39
N ALA A 226 3.02 6.40 -10.05
CA ALA A 226 3.02 5.26 -10.96
C ALA A 226 2.15 5.48 -12.22
N ILE A 227 1.25 6.45 -12.24
CA ILE A 227 0.46 6.83 -13.42
C ILE A 227 1.35 7.42 -14.52
N GLY A 228 2.35 8.21 -14.15
CA GLY A 228 3.24 8.91 -15.09
C GLY A 228 4.64 8.30 -15.21
N SER A 229 5.04 7.45 -14.28
CA SER A 229 6.41 6.94 -14.17
C SER A 229 6.46 5.42 -13.88
N GLY A 230 7.65 4.86 -13.98
CA GLY A 230 7.91 3.45 -13.73
C GLY A 230 7.70 2.55 -14.93
N ASP A 231 8.55 1.52 -14.99
CA ASP A 231 8.48 0.44 -15.96
C ASP A 231 7.54 -0.67 -15.46
N SER A 232 7.13 -1.56 -16.39
CA SER A 232 6.36 -2.74 -16.03
C SER A 232 7.08 -3.58 -14.99
N GLY A 233 6.35 -3.97 -13.94
CA GLY A 233 6.91 -4.80 -12.88
C GLY A 233 6.21 -4.61 -11.54
N VAL A 234 6.81 -5.21 -10.51
CA VAL A 234 6.32 -5.17 -9.13
C VAL A 234 7.15 -4.16 -8.33
N TYR A 235 6.48 -3.42 -7.43
CA TYR A 235 7.10 -2.44 -6.55
C TYR A 235 6.53 -2.55 -5.13
N ASN A 236 7.39 -2.66 -4.13
CA ASN A 236 6.99 -2.60 -2.74
C ASN A 236 6.82 -1.13 -2.31
N ILE A 237 5.66 -0.81 -1.77
CA ILE A 237 5.33 0.52 -1.27
C ILE A 237 5.17 0.42 0.23
N VAL A 238 6.25 0.69 0.94
CA VAL A 238 6.39 0.61 2.39
C VAL A 238 7.26 1.76 2.90
N ASP A 239 7.15 2.10 4.19
CA ASP A 239 8.06 3.02 4.84
C ASP A 239 9.50 2.47 4.95
N ASP A 240 10.40 3.22 5.58
CA ASP A 240 11.83 2.88 5.66
C ASP A 240 12.18 1.98 6.86
N GLU A 241 11.21 1.68 7.73
CA GLU A 241 11.46 1.02 9.01
C GLU A 241 10.65 -0.28 9.18
N PRO A 242 11.03 -1.39 8.51
CA PRO A 242 10.46 -2.69 8.82
C PRO A 242 10.71 -3.05 10.30
N ALA A 243 9.69 -3.45 11.04
CA ALA A 243 9.79 -3.63 12.48
C ALA A 243 9.18 -4.94 12.98
N GLU A 244 9.81 -5.52 14.01
CA GLU A 244 9.26 -6.68 14.71
C GLU A 244 7.97 -6.33 15.44
N VAL A 245 7.05 -7.29 15.53
CA VAL A 245 5.84 -7.16 16.35
C VAL A 245 6.17 -6.80 17.80
N SER A 246 7.26 -7.35 18.34
CA SER A 246 7.78 -7.05 19.68
C SER A 246 8.22 -5.59 19.87
N VAL A 247 8.39 -4.84 18.78
CA VAL A 247 8.81 -3.43 18.77
C VAL A 247 7.64 -2.51 18.42
N TRP A 248 6.97 -2.74 17.28
CA TRP A 248 5.94 -1.80 16.81
C TRP A 248 4.65 -1.85 17.64
N LEU A 249 4.25 -3.03 18.14
CA LEU A 249 2.99 -3.15 18.87
C LEU A 249 3.01 -2.45 20.24
N PRO A 250 4.10 -2.55 21.04
CA PRO A 250 4.25 -1.71 22.22
C PRO A 250 4.28 -0.21 21.92
N ALA A 251 4.98 0.21 20.85
CA ALA A 251 5.03 1.61 20.45
C ALA A 251 3.66 2.16 20.02
N LEU A 252 2.86 1.35 19.30
CA LEU A 252 1.47 1.72 18.97
C LEU A 252 0.62 1.84 20.23
N ALA A 253 0.79 0.94 21.21
CA ALA A 253 0.08 1.01 22.48
C ALA A 253 0.46 2.28 23.28
N GLU A 254 1.75 2.63 23.34
CA GLU A 254 2.25 3.83 23.97
C GLU A 254 1.69 5.10 23.31
N ALA A 255 1.78 5.19 21.97
CA ALA A 255 1.22 6.32 21.22
C ALA A 255 -0.30 6.47 21.45
N ALA A 256 -1.02 5.36 21.62
CA ALA A 256 -2.45 5.35 21.92
C ALA A 256 -2.79 5.64 23.39
N GLY A 257 -1.81 5.85 24.27
CA GLY A 257 -2.02 5.99 25.72
C GLY A 257 -2.55 4.69 26.38
N ALA A 258 -2.34 3.55 25.71
CA ALA A 258 -2.84 2.27 26.17
C ALA A 258 -1.78 1.52 27.01
N ARG A 259 -2.26 0.56 27.83
CA ARG A 259 -1.33 -0.31 28.56
C ARG A 259 -0.54 -1.20 27.58
N PRO A 260 0.72 -1.55 27.91
CA PRO A 260 1.53 -2.44 27.08
C PRO A 260 0.81 -3.74 26.74
N PRO A 261 1.01 -4.31 25.54
CA PRO A 261 0.38 -5.56 25.13
C PRO A 261 0.78 -6.72 26.04
N ARG A 262 -0.13 -7.68 26.22
CA ARG A 262 0.21 -8.92 26.92
C ARG A 262 1.13 -9.77 26.07
N ARG A 263 1.96 -10.60 26.71
CA ARG A 263 2.75 -11.63 26.01
C ARG A 263 2.10 -12.99 26.23
N LEU A 264 1.91 -13.74 25.16
CA LEU A 264 1.39 -15.10 25.20
C LEU A 264 2.44 -16.08 24.68
N PRO A 265 2.66 -17.21 25.35
CA PRO A 265 3.49 -18.29 24.79
C PRO A 265 3.00 -18.71 23.40
N ALA A 266 3.93 -19.11 22.52
CA ALA A 266 3.62 -19.46 21.13
C ALA A 266 2.54 -20.56 21.01
N TRP A 267 2.55 -21.56 21.91
CA TRP A 267 1.57 -22.66 21.90
C TRP A 267 0.15 -22.17 22.22
N LEU A 268 -0.01 -21.25 23.18
CA LEU A 268 -1.31 -20.62 23.49
C LEU A 268 -1.79 -19.74 22.32
N GLY A 269 -0.88 -18.95 21.73
CA GLY A 269 -1.19 -18.17 20.54
C GLY A 269 -1.65 -19.04 19.37
N ARG A 270 -0.96 -20.16 19.13
CA ARG A 270 -1.36 -21.15 18.10
C ARG A 270 -2.73 -21.76 18.39
N LEU A 271 -3.01 -22.06 19.65
CA LEU A 271 -4.32 -22.57 20.06
C LEU A 271 -5.43 -21.53 19.85
N ALA A 272 -5.18 -20.26 20.12
CA ALA A 272 -6.16 -19.20 20.00
C ALA A 272 -6.38 -18.75 18.53
N THR A 273 -5.31 -18.49 17.78
CA THR A 273 -5.36 -17.85 16.46
C THR A 273 -5.03 -18.79 15.28
N GLY A 274 -4.64 -20.03 15.58
CA GLY A 274 -4.19 -21.00 14.58
C GLY A 274 -2.76 -20.73 14.11
N GLU A 275 -2.32 -21.51 13.12
CA GLU A 275 -1.00 -21.38 12.51
C GLU A 275 -0.79 -20.02 11.83
N ALA A 276 -1.82 -19.50 11.16
CA ALA A 276 -1.75 -18.22 10.46
C ALA A 276 -1.51 -17.06 11.44
N GLY A 277 -2.22 -17.00 12.54
CA GLY A 277 -2.01 -15.96 13.55
C GLY A 277 -0.62 -16.05 14.19
N LEU A 278 -0.13 -17.27 14.49
CA LEU A 278 1.23 -17.47 14.96
C LEU A 278 2.25 -17.01 13.92
N SER A 279 2.09 -17.40 12.65
CA SER A 279 2.99 -17.02 11.55
C SER A 279 3.07 -15.50 11.38
N VAL A 280 1.93 -14.81 11.41
CA VAL A 280 1.88 -13.35 11.28
C VAL A 280 2.62 -12.64 12.43
N MET A 281 2.60 -13.21 13.62
CA MET A 281 3.28 -12.65 14.79
C MET A 281 4.78 -13.00 14.89
N THR A 282 5.23 -14.11 14.28
CA THR A 282 6.59 -14.62 14.55
C THR A 282 7.44 -14.88 13.32
N MET A 283 6.85 -15.03 12.13
CA MET A 283 7.57 -15.53 10.96
C MET A 283 7.54 -14.60 9.74
N VAL A 284 6.64 -13.64 9.70
CA VAL A 284 6.50 -12.69 8.59
C VAL A 284 7.81 -11.94 8.34
N ARG A 285 8.11 -11.65 7.08
CA ARG A 285 9.28 -10.88 6.65
C ARG A 285 8.84 -9.51 6.16
N GLY A 286 9.60 -8.48 6.52
CA GLY A 286 9.43 -7.12 6.04
C GLY A 286 9.78 -6.98 4.56
N SER A 287 9.65 -5.78 4.04
CA SER A 287 9.90 -5.47 2.63
C SER A 287 10.73 -4.21 2.48
N SER A 288 11.54 -4.16 1.42
CA SER A 288 12.32 -2.99 1.03
C SER A 288 11.55 -2.16 0.01
N ASN A 289 11.62 -0.85 0.12
CA ASN A 289 11.06 0.12 -0.82
C ASN A 289 12.11 0.70 -1.79
N SER A 290 13.34 0.20 -1.77
CA SER A 290 14.46 0.77 -2.52
C SER A 290 14.19 0.86 -4.02
N LYS A 291 13.45 -0.09 -4.59
CA LYS A 291 13.07 -0.08 -6.00
C LYS A 291 12.07 1.03 -6.30
N ALA A 292 11.04 1.19 -5.47
CA ALA A 292 10.06 2.27 -5.63
C ALA A 292 10.72 3.66 -5.55
N LYS A 293 11.61 3.87 -4.59
CA LYS A 293 12.40 5.11 -4.47
C LYS A 293 13.20 5.41 -5.73
N ARG A 294 13.93 4.41 -6.23
CA ARG A 294 14.81 4.59 -7.39
C ARG A 294 14.05 4.77 -8.71
N VAL A 295 13.00 3.97 -8.95
CA VAL A 295 12.34 3.88 -10.27
C VAL A 295 11.13 4.80 -10.37
N LEU A 296 10.32 4.92 -9.32
CA LEU A 296 9.16 5.81 -9.29
C LEU A 296 9.52 7.22 -8.79
N ASN A 297 10.75 7.44 -8.33
CA ASN A 297 11.16 8.65 -7.61
C ASN A 297 10.21 8.98 -6.44
N TRP A 298 9.73 7.92 -5.79
CA TRP A 298 8.80 8.03 -4.67
C TRP A 298 9.56 8.14 -3.36
N GLN A 299 9.18 9.10 -2.54
CA GLN A 299 9.69 9.24 -1.16
C GLN A 299 8.48 9.28 -0.22
N PRO A 300 8.45 8.45 0.83
CA PRO A 300 7.39 8.53 1.82
C PRO A 300 7.47 9.85 2.58
N MET A 301 6.33 10.48 2.83
CA MET A 301 6.23 11.63 3.75
C MET A 301 6.39 11.18 5.20
N TYR A 302 5.99 9.94 5.47
CA TYR A 302 6.17 9.28 6.74
C TYR A 302 7.19 8.15 6.57
N PRO A 303 8.51 8.46 6.65
CA PRO A 303 9.57 7.47 6.46
C PRO A 303 9.63 6.45 7.61
N SER A 304 9.01 6.75 8.74
CA SER A 304 8.89 5.87 9.90
C SER A 304 7.45 5.80 10.38
N TRP A 305 6.95 4.59 10.58
CA TRP A 305 5.66 4.35 11.24
C TRP A 305 5.60 4.94 12.66
N ARG A 306 6.77 5.15 13.33
CA ARG A 306 6.83 5.73 14.68
C ARG A 306 6.30 7.15 14.70
N ASP A 307 6.76 7.96 13.76
CA ASP A 307 6.31 9.34 13.61
C ASP A 307 4.85 9.36 13.15
N GLY A 308 4.52 8.52 12.17
CA GLY A 308 3.16 8.42 11.67
C GLY A 308 2.13 7.98 12.71
N PHE A 309 2.46 7.05 13.62
CA PHE A 309 1.57 6.66 14.73
C PHE A 309 1.40 7.82 15.73
N ARG A 310 2.49 8.53 16.05
CA ARG A 310 2.42 9.69 16.96
C ARG A 310 1.57 10.81 16.38
N ASP A 311 1.82 11.20 15.13
CA ASP A 311 1.09 12.29 14.47
C ASP A 311 -0.40 11.97 14.33
N MET A 312 -0.74 10.75 13.88
CA MET A 312 -2.11 10.29 13.77
C MET A 312 -2.87 10.39 15.09
N LEU A 313 -2.22 10.04 16.21
CA LEU A 313 -2.85 9.98 17.53
C LEU A 313 -2.73 11.27 18.33
N ALA A 314 -1.81 12.17 18.00
CA ALA A 314 -1.75 13.52 18.55
C ALA A 314 -2.95 14.37 18.11
N GLY A 315 -3.35 14.27 16.83
CA GLY A 315 -4.55 14.92 16.31
C GLY A 315 -5.86 14.53 17.03
N ASP A 316 -5.94 13.28 17.51
CA ASP A 316 -7.09 12.76 18.28
C ASP A 316 -7.16 13.36 19.71
N ARG A 317 -6.02 13.83 20.24
CA ARG A 317 -5.90 14.47 21.56
C ARG A 317 -6.05 15.99 21.53
N GLY A 318 -6.29 16.59 20.36
CA GLY A 318 -6.40 18.05 20.21
C GLY A 318 -5.05 18.79 20.29
N GLU A 319 -3.93 18.07 20.27
CA GLU A 319 -2.60 18.65 20.15
C GLU A 319 -2.31 19.00 18.68
N PRO A 320 -1.74 20.18 18.35
CA PRO A 320 -1.42 20.52 16.97
C PRO A 320 -0.42 19.50 16.41
N ALA A 321 -0.78 18.85 15.30
CA ALA A 321 0.12 17.99 14.58
C ALA A 321 1.36 18.79 14.18
N GLY A 322 2.55 18.37 14.64
CA GLY A 322 3.81 18.91 14.17
C GLY A 322 3.95 18.57 12.67
N SER A 323 3.75 19.56 11.81
CA SER A 323 4.00 19.39 10.39
C SER A 323 5.45 18.96 10.20
N PRO A 324 5.76 17.88 9.46
CA PRO A 324 7.13 17.55 9.14
C PRO A 324 7.75 18.71 8.37
N GLU A 325 8.79 19.29 8.93
CA GLU A 325 9.55 20.38 8.32
C GLU A 325 10.13 19.84 6.99
N PRO A 326 9.92 20.51 5.85
CA PRO A 326 10.48 20.05 4.59
C PRO A 326 12.01 20.10 4.72
N ALA A 327 12.67 18.96 4.46
CA ALA A 327 14.13 18.87 4.46
C ALA A 327 14.72 20.03 3.63
N ALA A 328 15.53 20.86 4.27
CA ALA A 328 16.17 22.01 3.64
C ALA A 328 17.03 21.52 2.47
N PRO A 329 17.01 22.19 1.32
CA PRO A 329 17.86 21.82 0.19
C PRO A 329 19.33 21.98 0.58
N GLU A 330 20.10 20.91 0.42
CA GLU A 330 21.56 20.92 0.60
C GLU A 330 22.17 22.05 -0.23
N ARG A 331 22.76 23.02 0.46
CA ARG A 331 23.50 24.11 -0.19
C ARG A 331 24.69 23.51 -0.94
N ALA A 332 24.62 23.53 -2.25
CA ALA A 332 25.76 23.24 -3.13
C ALA A 332 26.93 24.14 -2.70
N SER A 333 28.02 23.56 -2.19
CA SER A 333 29.24 24.27 -1.86
C SER A 333 29.86 24.82 -3.15
N ARG A 334 29.77 26.12 -3.34
CA ARG A 334 30.58 26.83 -4.35
C ARG A 334 32.03 26.79 -3.92
N SER A 335 32.82 25.97 -4.56
CA SER A 335 34.28 26.10 -4.57
C SER A 335 34.66 27.35 -5.36
N GLU A 336 34.96 28.41 -4.66
CA GLU A 336 35.63 29.59 -5.24
C GLU A 336 37.06 29.19 -5.66
N LYS A 337 37.33 29.18 -6.97
CA LYS A 337 38.67 29.18 -7.54
C LYS A 337 39.27 30.57 -7.32
N ILE A 338 40.20 30.70 -6.39
CA ILE A 338 41.07 31.86 -6.26
C ILE A 338 42.04 31.85 -7.47
N LEU A 339 41.87 32.80 -8.39
CA LEU A 339 42.83 33.16 -9.42
C LEU A 339 43.80 34.15 -8.82
N THR A 340 44.99 33.72 -8.44
CA THR A 340 46.12 34.60 -8.15
C THR A 340 46.72 35.14 -9.44
N ARG A 341 46.54 36.42 -9.65
CA ARG A 341 47.35 37.23 -10.61
C ARG A 341 48.78 37.29 -10.13
N HIS A 342 49.74 36.95 -10.98
CA HIS A 342 51.07 37.46 -10.92
C HIS A 342 51.37 38.19 -12.21
N GLY A 343 51.68 39.45 -12.06
CA GLY A 343 51.99 40.35 -13.10
C GLY A 343 53.51 40.47 -13.31
N SER A 344 53.79 41.10 -14.39
CA SER A 344 54.94 41.89 -14.74
C SER A 344 56.29 41.23 -15.02
N GLY A 345 56.80 41.55 -16.14
CA GLY A 345 58.27 41.54 -16.46
C GLY A 345 58.58 41.51 -17.91
N ARG A 346 58.62 42.66 -18.55
CA ARG A 346 59.53 42.94 -19.73
C ARG A 346 60.97 43.19 -19.21
N PRO A 347 62.04 43.28 -19.99
CA PRO A 347 62.19 43.26 -21.45
C PRO A 347 63.44 42.46 -21.95
N GLY A 348 63.59 42.38 -23.27
CA GLY A 348 64.79 41.99 -23.93
C GLY A 348 64.52 41.52 -25.36
#